data_851071398a2cd799f72399829ebb699f
#
_entry.id   851071398a2cd799f72399829ebb699f
#
_cell.length_a   1.000
_cell.length_b   1.000
_cell.length_c   1.000
_cell.angle_alpha   90.00
_cell.angle_beta   90.00
_cell.angle_gamma   90.00
#
_symmetry.space_group_name_H-M   'P 1'
#
loop_
_entity.id
_entity.type
_entity.pdbx_description
1 polymer ?
#
loop_
_entity_poly.entity_id
_entity_poly.type
_entity_poly.pdbx_seq_one_letter_code
_entity_poly.pdbx_strand_id
1 'polypeptide(L)'
;QFFYFMVIICILTDIWVLYLTFDITSGVKRSALFAKKMGQGDFTQRVEEKYLKREDEIGILARSIRDIHHNMRHLIGHVQREADTLDETVGTAETALAKLADEIDSVSGITQELAAGNQETAAAAQEVNTMSGEIEEAAKGIAEHAQEGNGKVDEIHTRAADTKQKISAGRANIRKVHGEINESLLEALENAKVVEQIGVLAESIMGITSQTNLLALNASIEAARAGEAGKGFAVVADEIRNLAEQSASTVGNIQEVTERVQTAVARLTTDAKRLLEFVGGDVTESFNDFEKMADNYNEDANYVEELVTDFSAASEQLLASVSGVVANIQEVTKAANDGAASTGSIAERVTNVDRQAEDMRVLMKQTQEASLMLRKDTKKFTVA
;
A
#
# COMPACT_ATOMS: atom_id res chain seq x y z
N GLN A 1 137.75 51.26 -12.50
CA GLN A 1 136.84 50.08 -12.63
C GLN A 1 135.80 49.98 -11.54
N PHE A 2 136.09 50.30 -10.27
CA PHE A 2 135.13 50.22 -9.17
C PHE A 2 133.87 51.18 -9.33
N PHE A 3 134.10 52.36 -9.86
CA PHE A 3 133.02 53.32 -10.10
C PHE A 3 132.03 52.82 -11.17
N TYR A 4 132.44 52.21 -12.23
CA TYR A 4 131.60 51.64 -13.30
C TYR A 4 130.80 50.44 -12.80
N PHE A 5 131.38 49.59 -11.89
CA PHE A 5 130.71 48.47 -11.30
C PHE A 5 129.56 48.94 -10.33
N MET A 6 129.82 50.01 -9.50
CA MET A 6 128.78 50.61 -8.66
C MET A 6 127.59 51.18 -9.49
N VAL A 7 127.91 51.89 -10.61
CA VAL A 7 126.86 52.39 -11.48
C VAL A 7 126.02 51.29 -12.11
N ILE A 8 126.60 50.18 -12.55
CA ILE A 8 125.91 49.04 -13.11
C ILE A 8 125.00 48.41 -12.05
N ILE A 9 125.47 48.23 -10.81
CA ILE A 9 124.62 47.64 -9.71
C ILE A 9 123.49 48.60 -9.40
N CYS A 10 123.65 49.90 -9.33
CA CYS A 10 122.57 50.88 -9.15
C CYS A 10 121.56 50.80 -10.29
N ILE A 11 121.97 50.73 -11.54
CA ILE A 11 121.09 50.61 -12.70
C ILE A 11 120.34 49.25 -12.63
N LEU A 12 120.95 48.14 -12.29
CA LEU A 12 120.33 46.86 -12.14
C LEU A 12 119.33 46.84 -10.97
N THR A 13 119.64 47.45 -9.83
CA THR A 13 118.72 47.59 -8.71
C THR A 13 117.57 48.50 -9.05
N ASP A 14 117.74 49.59 -9.76
CA ASP A 14 116.62 50.44 -10.22
C ASP A 14 115.72 49.71 -11.22
N ILE A 15 116.28 49.00 -12.16
CA ILE A 15 115.53 48.16 -13.10
C ILE A 15 114.75 47.08 -12.36
N TRP A 16 115.35 46.48 -11.36
CA TRP A 16 114.67 45.41 -10.56
C TRP A 16 113.55 46.01 -9.70
N VAL A 17 113.80 47.20 -9.07
CA VAL A 17 112.79 47.93 -8.31
C VAL A 17 111.65 48.34 -9.22
N LEU A 18 111.91 48.84 -10.40
CA LEU A 18 110.89 49.21 -11.40
C LEU A 18 110.12 48.00 -11.87
N TYR A 19 110.74 46.83 -12.08
CA TYR A 19 110.11 45.60 -12.45
C TYR A 19 109.19 45.07 -11.33
N LEU A 20 109.69 45.03 -10.07
CA LEU A 20 108.88 44.67 -8.89
C LEU A 20 107.70 45.58 -8.70
N THR A 21 107.89 46.90 -8.79
CA THR A 21 106.80 47.87 -8.64
C THR A 21 105.78 47.73 -9.74
N PHE A 22 106.20 47.48 -10.96
CA PHE A 22 105.27 47.25 -12.08
C PHE A 22 104.47 45.89 -11.90
N ASP A 23 105.15 44.82 -11.48
CA ASP A 23 104.57 43.52 -11.29
C ASP A 23 103.54 43.52 -10.13
N ILE A 24 103.87 44.10 -8.98
CA ILE A 24 102.96 44.25 -7.84
C ILE A 24 101.79 45.16 -8.20
N THR A 25 102.08 46.36 -8.80
CA THR A 25 101.04 47.32 -9.17
C THR A 25 100.08 46.73 -10.20
N SER A 26 100.56 45.98 -11.16
CA SER A 26 99.76 45.33 -12.20
C SER A 26 98.84 44.26 -11.58
N GLY A 27 99.31 43.42 -10.61
CA GLY A 27 98.55 42.41 -9.90
C GLY A 27 97.41 43.01 -9.07
N VAL A 28 97.76 44.08 -8.30
CA VAL A 28 96.70 44.76 -7.50
C VAL A 28 95.67 45.43 -8.39
N LYS A 29 96.15 46.17 -9.45
CA LYS A 29 95.22 46.83 -10.41
C LYS A 29 94.30 45.85 -11.12
N ARG A 30 94.80 44.66 -11.50
CA ARG A 30 93.97 43.62 -12.13
C ARG A 30 92.98 43.04 -11.13
N SER A 31 93.38 42.75 -9.89
CA SER A 31 92.47 42.29 -8.82
C SER A 31 91.40 43.30 -8.47
N ALA A 32 91.77 44.59 -8.39
CA ALA A 32 90.83 45.69 -8.18
C ALA A 32 89.82 45.85 -9.35
N LEU A 33 90.31 45.72 -10.60
CA LEU A 33 89.41 45.78 -11.78
C LEU A 33 88.44 44.59 -11.82
N PHE A 34 88.94 43.41 -11.46
CA PHE A 34 88.11 42.22 -11.37
C PHE A 34 87.01 42.34 -10.26
N ALA A 35 87.43 42.79 -9.08
CA ALA A 35 86.52 43.09 -7.97
C ALA A 35 85.49 44.20 -8.34
N LYS A 36 85.88 45.21 -9.07
CA LYS A 36 85.01 46.24 -9.59
C LYS A 36 83.98 45.72 -10.55
N LYS A 37 84.33 44.78 -11.46
CA LYS A 37 83.41 44.17 -12.38
C LYS A 37 82.43 43.26 -11.62
N MET A 38 82.92 42.49 -10.67
CA MET A 38 82.02 41.72 -9.77
C MET A 38 81.02 42.61 -9.02
N GLY A 39 81.48 43.76 -8.49
CA GLY A 39 80.61 44.75 -7.85
C GLY A 39 79.59 45.40 -8.79
N GLN A 40 79.84 45.37 -10.09
CA GLN A 40 78.91 45.81 -11.14
C GLN A 40 77.95 44.68 -11.61
N GLY A 41 78.06 43.47 -11.04
CA GLY A 41 77.24 42.34 -11.37
C GLY A 41 77.77 41.44 -12.52
N ASP A 42 78.94 41.72 -13.06
CA ASP A 42 79.55 40.93 -14.14
C ASP A 42 80.43 39.81 -13.54
N PHE A 43 79.83 38.57 -13.53
CA PHE A 43 80.45 37.30 -13.10
C PHE A 43 80.89 36.46 -14.30
N THR A 44 80.98 37.02 -15.52
CA THR A 44 81.41 36.26 -16.71
C THR A 44 82.88 36.08 -16.78
N GLN A 45 83.62 37.01 -16.16
CA GLN A 45 85.10 37.07 -16.22
C GLN A 45 85.77 36.05 -15.31
N ARG A 46 86.93 35.54 -15.73
CA ARG A 46 87.74 34.62 -14.90
C ARG A 46 89.06 35.28 -14.49
N VAL A 47 89.51 35.01 -13.29
CA VAL A 47 90.80 35.36 -12.81
C VAL A 47 91.89 34.71 -13.67
N GLU A 48 92.83 35.46 -14.22
CA GLU A 48 93.87 34.93 -15.08
C GLU A 48 94.77 33.93 -14.30
N GLU A 49 95.08 32.76 -14.92
CA GLU A 49 95.84 31.68 -14.27
C GLU A 49 97.21 32.12 -13.79
N LYS A 50 97.88 33.06 -14.48
CA LYS A 50 99.20 33.53 -14.08
C LYS A 50 99.20 34.13 -12.66
N TYR A 51 98.11 34.84 -12.21
CA TYR A 51 97.99 35.36 -10.86
C TYR A 51 97.60 34.27 -9.85
N LEU A 52 96.88 33.27 -10.26
CA LEU A 52 96.50 32.15 -9.39
C LEU A 52 97.67 31.25 -8.98
N LYS A 53 98.70 31.15 -9.83
CA LYS A 53 99.93 30.39 -9.63
C LYS A 53 100.98 31.05 -8.76
N ARG A 54 100.77 32.33 -8.38
CA ARG A 54 101.72 33.13 -7.54
C ARG A 54 101.64 32.57 -6.09
N GLU A 55 102.78 32.51 -5.43
CA GLU A 55 102.94 32.12 -4.05
C GLU A 55 102.95 33.28 -3.05
N ASP A 56 102.98 34.55 -3.55
CA ASP A 56 102.98 35.76 -2.77
C ASP A 56 101.60 36.28 -2.39
N GLU A 57 101.49 37.44 -1.77
CA GLU A 57 100.28 38.10 -1.33
C GLU A 57 99.27 38.35 -2.46
N ILE A 58 99.84 38.64 -3.68
CA ILE A 58 99.01 38.81 -4.87
C ILE A 58 98.34 37.52 -5.29
N GLY A 59 99.05 36.37 -5.14
CA GLY A 59 98.47 35.04 -5.39
C GLY A 59 97.41 34.69 -4.40
N ILE A 60 97.60 35.01 -3.13
CA ILE A 60 96.55 34.82 -2.10
C ILE A 60 95.30 35.64 -2.44
N LEU A 61 95.51 36.97 -2.76
CA LEU A 61 94.39 37.83 -3.15
C LEU A 61 93.69 37.30 -4.39
N ALA A 62 94.38 36.87 -5.42
CA ALA A 62 93.82 36.37 -6.66
C ALA A 62 92.97 35.08 -6.39
N ARG A 63 93.48 34.17 -5.55
CA ARG A 63 92.72 32.92 -5.15
C ARG A 63 91.46 33.28 -4.32
N SER A 64 91.64 34.21 -3.35
CA SER A 64 90.46 34.66 -2.53
C SER A 64 89.37 35.30 -3.41
N ILE A 65 89.76 36.15 -4.37
CA ILE A 65 88.79 36.75 -5.33
C ILE A 65 88.13 35.67 -6.21
N ARG A 66 88.93 34.70 -6.72
CA ARG A 66 88.37 33.57 -7.48
C ARG A 66 87.34 32.81 -6.66
N ASP A 67 87.66 32.52 -5.38
CA ASP A 67 86.75 31.75 -4.51
C ASP A 67 85.45 32.52 -4.19
N ILE A 68 85.59 33.81 -3.93
CA ILE A 68 84.39 34.71 -3.81
C ILE A 68 83.56 34.68 -5.12
N HIS A 69 84.23 34.83 -6.25
CA HIS A 69 83.62 34.86 -7.58
C HIS A 69 82.82 33.47 -7.80
N HIS A 70 83.52 32.37 -7.53
CA HIS A 70 82.88 31.02 -7.69
C HIS A 70 81.67 30.86 -6.81
N ASN A 71 81.83 31.19 -5.53
CA ASN A 71 80.71 31.06 -4.55
C ASN A 71 79.54 31.97 -4.90
N MET A 72 79.76 33.22 -5.25
CA MET A 72 78.74 34.16 -5.65
C MET A 72 78.02 33.71 -6.93
N ARG A 73 78.81 33.28 -7.94
CA ARG A 73 78.22 32.73 -9.17
C ARG A 73 77.30 31.57 -8.92
N HIS A 74 77.75 30.65 -8.07
CA HIS A 74 76.94 29.49 -7.70
C HIS A 74 75.65 29.87 -6.96
N LEU A 75 75.74 30.79 -5.99
CA LEU A 75 74.64 31.33 -5.21
C LEU A 75 73.64 32.06 -6.10
N ILE A 76 74.04 32.92 -6.99
CA ILE A 76 73.16 33.62 -7.90
C ILE A 76 72.46 32.65 -8.83
N GLY A 77 73.19 31.71 -9.41
CA GLY A 77 72.61 30.65 -10.26
C GLY A 77 71.64 29.75 -9.53
N HIS A 78 71.90 29.52 -8.23
CA HIS A 78 70.93 28.79 -7.38
C HIS A 78 69.61 29.56 -7.15
N VAL A 79 69.77 30.86 -6.75
CA VAL A 79 68.61 31.75 -6.52
C VAL A 79 67.76 31.92 -7.79
N GLN A 80 68.38 32.02 -8.96
CA GLN A 80 67.63 32.10 -10.23
C GLN A 80 66.81 30.81 -10.49
N ARG A 81 67.44 29.64 -10.33
CA ARG A 81 66.69 28.36 -10.49
C ARG A 81 65.55 28.19 -9.49
N GLU A 82 65.78 28.57 -8.21
CA GLU A 82 64.76 28.53 -7.20
C GLU A 82 63.60 29.49 -7.51
N ALA A 83 63.90 30.69 -8.03
CA ALA A 83 62.82 31.60 -8.46
C ALA A 83 62.03 31.06 -9.66
N ASP A 84 62.67 30.35 -10.62
CA ASP A 84 61.99 29.71 -11.73
C ASP A 84 61.11 28.52 -11.23
N THR A 85 61.59 27.72 -10.28
CA THR A 85 60.85 26.63 -9.65
C THR A 85 59.64 27.16 -8.84
N LEU A 86 59.79 28.29 -8.13
CA LEU A 86 58.68 28.96 -7.44
C LEU A 86 57.60 29.43 -8.43
N ASP A 87 57.97 30.00 -9.55
CA ASP A 87 57.01 30.45 -10.58
C ASP A 87 56.20 29.28 -11.16
N GLU A 88 56.86 28.15 -11.47
CA GLU A 88 56.20 26.91 -11.92
C GLU A 88 55.29 26.33 -10.85
N THR A 89 55.72 26.32 -9.58
CA THR A 89 54.95 25.84 -8.45
C THR A 89 53.69 26.68 -8.23
N VAL A 90 53.79 28.00 -8.32
CA VAL A 90 52.65 28.91 -8.24
C VAL A 90 51.64 28.65 -9.37
N GLY A 91 52.12 28.53 -10.62
CA GLY A 91 51.24 28.22 -11.75
C GLY A 91 50.49 26.89 -11.60
N THR A 92 51.15 25.86 -11.04
CA THR A 92 50.53 24.58 -10.73
C THR A 92 49.48 24.72 -9.62
N ALA A 93 49.81 25.48 -8.56
CA ALA A 93 48.88 25.72 -7.44
C ALA A 93 47.64 26.55 -7.88
N GLU A 94 47.80 27.54 -8.74
CA GLU A 94 46.69 28.31 -9.31
C GLU A 94 45.72 27.41 -10.11
N THR A 95 46.30 26.50 -10.91
CA THR A 95 45.50 25.54 -11.66
C THR A 95 44.73 24.58 -10.72
N ALA A 96 45.33 24.13 -9.62
CA ALA A 96 44.68 23.30 -8.61
C ALA A 96 43.57 24.06 -7.87
N LEU A 97 43.80 25.36 -7.55
CA LEU A 97 42.79 26.22 -6.91
C LEU A 97 41.58 26.49 -7.83
N ALA A 98 41.81 26.64 -9.14
CA ALA A 98 40.70 26.77 -10.10
C ALA A 98 39.82 25.51 -10.11
N LYS A 99 40.43 24.31 -10.14
CA LYS A 99 39.68 23.05 -10.05
C LYS A 99 38.96 22.91 -8.71
N LEU A 100 39.58 23.32 -7.62
CA LEU A 100 38.94 23.27 -6.29
C LEU A 100 37.73 24.20 -6.25
N ALA A 101 37.73 25.34 -6.88
CA ALA A 101 36.57 26.22 -6.98
C ALA A 101 35.41 25.57 -7.73
N ASP A 102 35.68 24.90 -8.86
CA ASP A 102 34.66 24.15 -9.62
C ASP A 102 34.05 23.00 -8.78
N GLU A 103 34.88 22.31 -7.98
CA GLU A 103 34.42 21.26 -7.08
C GLU A 103 33.56 21.82 -5.94
N ILE A 104 33.91 22.96 -5.37
CA ILE A 104 33.17 23.68 -4.33
C ILE A 104 31.75 24.02 -4.86
N ASP A 105 31.66 24.59 -6.05
CA ASP A 105 30.39 24.96 -6.68
C ASP A 105 29.51 23.69 -6.91
N SER A 106 30.12 22.62 -7.38
CA SER A 106 29.42 21.33 -7.57
C SER A 106 28.89 20.77 -6.26
N VAL A 107 29.71 20.73 -5.20
CA VAL A 107 29.29 20.23 -3.86
C VAL A 107 28.21 21.15 -3.27
N SER A 108 28.28 22.45 -3.50
CA SER A 108 27.24 23.39 -3.08
C SER A 108 25.89 23.09 -3.73
N GLY A 109 25.87 22.83 -5.05
CA GLY A 109 24.66 22.42 -5.78
C GLY A 109 24.06 21.11 -5.24
N ILE A 110 24.89 20.07 -5.08
CA ILE A 110 24.46 18.78 -4.50
C ILE A 110 23.90 18.97 -3.08
N THR A 111 24.51 19.85 -2.29
CA THR A 111 24.06 20.13 -0.91
C THR A 111 22.66 20.77 -0.90
N GLN A 112 22.36 21.65 -1.85
CA GLN A 112 21.02 22.24 -2.01
C GLN A 112 19.98 21.21 -2.44
N GLU A 113 20.33 20.34 -3.39
CA GLU A 113 19.45 19.24 -3.80
C GLU A 113 19.17 18.27 -2.65
N LEU A 114 20.19 17.96 -1.85
CA LEU A 114 20.03 17.08 -0.67
C LEU A 114 19.16 17.72 0.40
N ALA A 115 19.26 19.04 0.61
CA ALA A 115 18.39 19.76 1.53
C ALA A 115 16.93 19.70 1.08
N ALA A 116 16.65 19.92 -0.21
CA ALA A 116 15.32 19.81 -0.79
C ALA A 116 14.78 18.36 -0.68
N GLY A 117 15.60 17.35 -0.98
CA GLY A 117 15.22 15.95 -0.87
C GLY A 117 14.89 15.52 0.57
N ASN A 118 15.61 16.02 1.56
CA ASN A 118 15.29 15.79 2.97
C ASN A 118 13.96 16.42 3.39
N GLN A 119 13.66 17.63 2.90
CA GLN A 119 12.37 18.29 3.16
C GLN A 119 11.21 17.55 2.52
N GLU A 120 11.37 17.10 1.27
CA GLU A 120 10.36 16.31 0.57
C GLU A 120 10.11 14.98 1.27
N THR A 121 11.18 14.30 1.72
CA THR A 121 11.07 13.06 2.49
C THR A 121 10.30 13.26 3.79
N ALA A 122 10.57 14.34 4.52
CA ALA A 122 9.84 14.66 5.75
C ALA A 122 8.36 14.98 5.49
N ALA A 123 8.04 15.70 4.40
CA ALA A 123 6.66 15.97 4.00
C ALA A 123 5.91 14.69 3.60
N ALA A 124 6.53 13.82 2.80
CA ALA A 124 5.96 12.53 2.42
C ALA A 124 5.72 11.62 3.64
N ALA A 125 6.66 11.62 4.60
CA ALA A 125 6.49 10.88 5.86
C ALA A 125 5.29 11.40 6.66
N GLN A 126 5.07 12.70 6.71
CA GLN A 126 3.89 13.30 7.37
C GLN A 126 2.58 12.91 6.68
N GLU A 127 2.55 12.85 5.35
CA GLU A 127 1.39 12.41 4.58
C GLU A 127 1.06 10.93 4.84
N VAL A 128 2.08 10.05 4.83
CA VAL A 128 1.91 8.63 5.17
C VAL A 128 1.41 8.44 6.60
N ASN A 129 1.87 9.26 7.55
CA ASN A 129 1.37 9.23 8.93
C ASN A 129 -0.12 9.60 9.01
N THR A 130 -0.57 10.59 8.24
CA THR A 130 -1.99 10.99 8.17
C THR A 130 -2.83 9.87 7.57
N MET A 131 -2.42 9.30 6.42
CA MET A 131 -3.10 8.15 5.80
C MET A 131 -3.17 6.95 6.74
N SER A 132 -2.11 6.70 7.50
CA SER A 132 -2.11 5.61 8.49
C SER A 132 -3.18 5.82 9.57
N GLY A 133 -3.39 7.06 10.00
CA GLY A 133 -4.49 7.40 10.92
C GLY A 133 -5.87 7.15 10.33
N GLU A 134 -6.08 7.48 9.05
CA GLU A 134 -7.34 7.22 8.35
C GLU A 134 -7.61 5.72 8.19
N ILE A 135 -6.57 4.92 7.89
CA ILE A 135 -6.68 3.46 7.80
C ILE A 135 -6.99 2.86 9.18
N GLU A 136 -6.38 3.38 10.25
CA GLU A 136 -6.67 2.94 11.63
C GLU A 136 -8.13 3.17 11.99
N GLU A 137 -8.69 4.34 11.66
CA GLU A 137 -10.11 4.66 11.89
C GLU A 137 -11.03 3.75 11.07
N ALA A 138 -10.72 3.52 9.79
CA ALA A 138 -11.47 2.60 8.94
C ALA A 138 -11.43 1.16 9.47
N ALA A 139 -10.28 0.67 9.92
CA ALA A 139 -10.16 -0.67 10.49
C ALA A 139 -10.97 -0.82 11.79
N LYS A 140 -10.99 0.20 12.65
CA LYS A 140 -11.86 0.23 13.84
C LYS A 140 -13.32 0.17 13.45
N GLY A 141 -13.75 0.94 12.43
CA GLY A 141 -15.12 0.91 11.93
C GLY A 141 -15.52 -0.47 11.39
N ILE A 142 -14.61 -1.17 10.68
CA ILE A 142 -14.87 -2.56 10.22
C ILE A 142 -15.06 -3.50 11.43
N ALA A 143 -14.23 -3.40 12.46
CA ALA A 143 -14.34 -4.21 13.67
C ALA A 143 -15.66 -3.96 14.41
N GLU A 144 -16.11 -2.72 14.51
CA GLU A 144 -17.42 -2.35 15.11
C GLU A 144 -18.58 -2.93 14.30
N HIS A 145 -18.57 -2.81 12.97
CA HIS A 145 -19.58 -3.39 12.10
C HIS A 145 -19.59 -4.92 12.14
N ALA A 146 -18.41 -5.53 12.26
CA ALA A 146 -18.31 -6.97 12.47
C ALA A 146 -18.98 -7.39 13.78
N GLN A 147 -18.75 -6.67 14.86
CA GLN A 147 -19.41 -6.95 16.14
C GLN A 147 -20.94 -6.77 16.08
N GLU A 148 -21.42 -5.74 15.40
CA GLU A 148 -22.87 -5.56 15.16
C GLU A 148 -23.41 -6.68 14.29
N GLY A 149 -22.67 -7.12 13.26
CA GLY A 149 -22.99 -8.27 12.41
C GLY A 149 -23.20 -9.55 13.20
N ASN A 150 -22.32 -9.86 14.15
CA ASN A 150 -22.49 -11.01 15.05
C ASN A 150 -23.81 -10.95 15.83
N GLY A 151 -24.19 -9.79 16.34
CA GLY A 151 -25.48 -9.63 17.00
C GLY A 151 -26.66 -9.90 16.07
N LYS A 152 -26.55 -9.54 14.77
CA LYS A 152 -27.59 -9.84 13.78
C LYS A 152 -27.64 -11.31 13.41
N VAL A 153 -26.51 -12.00 13.36
CA VAL A 153 -26.45 -13.45 13.16
C VAL A 153 -27.17 -14.19 14.27
N ASP A 154 -26.96 -13.85 15.54
CA ASP A 154 -27.65 -14.41 16.68
C ASP A 154 -29.19 -14.23 16.59
N GLU A 155 -29.64 -13.02 16.15
CA GLU A 155 -31.05 -12.77 15.89
C GLU A 155 -31.60 -13.69 14.79
N ILE A 156 -30.85 -13.94 13.70
CA ILE A 156 -31.27 -14.80 12.60
C ILE A 156 -31.37 -16.28 13.09
N HIS A 157 -30.39 -16.77 13.84
CA HIS A 157 -30.42 -18.10 14.45
C HIS A 157 -31.67 -18.28 15.33
N THR A 158 -31.94 -17.33 16.20
CA THR A 158 -33.11 -17.33 17.06
C THR A 158 -34.40 -17.37 16.25
N ARG A 159 -34.52 -16.57 15.21
CA ARG A 159 -35.70 -16.54 14.31
C ARG A 159 -35.85 -17.82 13.51
N ALA A 160 -34.76 -18.41 13.02
CA ALA A 160 -34.77 -19.67 12.31
C ALA A 160 -35.27 -20.82 13.22
N ALA A 161 -34.76 -20.92 14.45
CA ALA A 161 -35.19 -21.88 15.46
C ALA A 161 -36.67 -21.70 15.82
N ASP A 162 -37.14 -20.48 16.08
CA ASP A 162 -38.52 -20.14 16.37
C ASP A 162 -39.47 -20.53 15.22
N THR A 163 -39.01 -20.22 13.98
CA THR A 163 -39.76 -20.59 12.76
C THR A 163 -39.88 -22.11 12.64
N LYS A 164 -38.82 -22.86 12.83
CA LYS A 164 -38.82 -24.32 12.82
C LYS A 164 -39.76 -24.93 13.87
N GLN A 165 -39.79 -24.35 15.08
CA GLN A 165 -40.69 -24.74 16.12
C GLN A 165 -42.18 -24.52 15.73
N LYS A 166 -42.48 -23.32 15.16
CA LYS A 166 -43.83 -22.99 14.67
C LYS A 166 -44.30 -23.92 13.53
N ILE A 167 -43.40 -24.21 12.59
CA ILE A 167 -43.63 -25.17 11.50
C ILE A 167 -43.95 -26.55 12.05
N SER A 168 -43.14 -27.06 12.99
CA SER A 168 -43.39 -28.36 13.63
C SER A 168 -44.71 -28.43 14.37
N ALA A 169 -45.07 -27.39 15.13
CA ALA A 169 -46.36 -27.29 15.81
C ALA A 169 -47.54 -27.23 14.81
N GLY A 170 -47.41 -26.43 13.75
CA GLY A 170 -48.38 -26.32 12.66
C GLY A 170 -48.62 -27.67 11.98
N ARG A 171 -47.55 -28.39 11.66
CA ARG A 171 -47.60 -29.74 11.05
C ARG A 171 -48.27 -30.75 11.96
N ALA A 172 -48.01 -30.73 13.27
CA ALA A 172 -48.69 -31.59 14.24
C ALA A 172 -50.20 -31.28 14.31
N ASN A 173 -50.56 -30.00 14.31
CA ASN A 173 -51.97 -29.58 14.31
C ASN A 173 -52.70 -30.00 13.03
N ILE A 174 -52.09 -29.84 11.87
CA ILE A 174 -52.67 -30.29 10.58
C ILE A 174 -52.91 -31.80 10.57
N ARG A 175 -51.94 -32.60 11.02
CA ARG A 175 -52.15 -34.07 11.13
C ARG A 175 -53.27 -34.39 12.02
N LYS A 176 -53.49 -33.76 13.17
CA LYS A 176 -54.58 -33.94 14.09
C LYS A 176 -55.91 -33.62 13.44
N VAL A 177 -56.04 -32.40 12.85
CA VAL A 177 -57.27 -31.94 12.17
C VAL A 177 -57.58 -32.80 10.97
N HIS A 178 -56.60 -33.25 10.17
CA HIS A 178 -56.79 -34.20 9.09
C HIS A 178 -57.39 -35.57 9.60
N GLY A 179 -56.85 -36.09 10.72
CA GLY A 179 -57.34 -37.27 11.35
C GLY A 179 -58.83 -37.14 11.83
N GLU A 180 -59.14 -36.03 12.53
CA GLU A 180 -60.48 -35.75 13.05
C GLU A 180 -61.51 -35.56 11.92
N ILE A 181 -61.12 -34.83 10.81
CA ILE A 181 -62.01 -34.69 9.65
C ILE A 181 -62.26 -36.06 8.97
N ASN A 182 -61.19 -36.86 8.80
CA ASN A 182 -61.32 -38.16 8.18
C ASN A 182 -62.21 -39.11 9.01
N GLU A 183 -62.10 -39.13 10.34
CA GLU A 183 -62.96 -39.85 11.24
C GLU A 183 -64.41 -39.37 11.16
N SER A 184 -64.65 -38.06 11.25
CA SER A 184 -65.97 -37.46 11.11
C SER A 184 -66.62 -37.74 9.75
N LEU A 185 -65.83 -37.76 8.66
CA LEU A 185 -66.32 -38.10 7.32
C LEU A 185 -66.76 -39.57 7.25
N LEU A 186 -65.99 -40.51 7.84
CA LEU A 186 -66.32 -41.89 7.88
C LEU A 186 -67.63 -42.17 8.68
N GLU A 187 -67.81 -41.47 9.81
CA GLU A 187 -69.04 -41.55 10.63
C GLU A 187 -70.24 -40.97 9.86
N ALA A 188 -70.06 -39.80 9.17
CA ALA A 188 -71.14 -39.22 8.37
C ALA A 188 -71.54 -40.10 7.20
N LEU A 189 -70.60 -40.81 6.57
CA LEU A 189 -70.89 -41.82 5.53
C LEU A 189 -71.66 -43.04 6.05
N GLU A 190 -71.33 -43.52 7.24
CA GLU A 190 -72.05 -44.61 7.86
C GLU A 190 -73.51 -44.20 8.17
N ASN A 191 -73.69 -42.98 8.73
CA ASN A 191 -74.98 -42.40 8.98
C ASN A 191 -75.80 -42.17 7.69
N ALA A 192 -75.15 -41.84 6.57
CA ALA A 192 -75.81 -41.68 5.27
C ALA A 192 -76.42 -42.97 4.71
N LYS A 193 -75.96 -44.18 5.14
CA LYS A 193 -76.55 -45.45 4.76
C LYS A 193 -78.01 -45.58 5.24
N VAL A 194 -78.39 -44.83 6.29
CA VAL A 194 -79.77 -44.79 6.74
C VAL A 194 -80.75 -44.22 5.65
N VAL A 195 -80.24 -43.25 4.86
CA VAL A 195 -80.97 -42.65 3.74
C VAL A 195 -81.22 -43.71 2.64
N GLU A 196 -80.27 -44.60 2.38
CA GLU A 196 -80.47 -45.73 1.47
C GLU A 196 -81.56 -46.68 1.99
N GLN A 197 -81.55 -46.96 3.29
CA GLN A 197 -82.61 -47.82 3.93
C GLN A 197 -84.01 -47.15 3.79
N ILE A 198 -84.09 -45.80 3.90
CA ILE A 198 -85.35 -45.10 3.70
C ILE A 198 -85.85 -45.27 2.27
N GLY A 199 -84.94 -45.21 1.29
CA GLY A 199 -85.23 -45.47 -0.13
C GLY A 199 -85.83 -46.86 -0.34
N VAL A 200 -85.24 -47.89 0.25
CA VAL A 200 -85.75 -49.31 0.20
C VAL A 200 -87.10 -49.41 0.88
N LEU A 201 -87.29 -48.71 2.02
CA LEU A 201 -88.58 -48.69 2.71
C LEU A 201 -89.69 -48.02 1.87
N ALA A 202 -89.34 -46.88 1.26
CA ALA A 202 -90.24 -46.16 0.36
C ALA A 202 -90.66 -47.02 -0.85
N GLU A 203 -89.70 -47.75 -1.45
CA GLU A 203 -90.00 -48.68 -2.55
C GLU A 203 -90.99 -49.82 -2.10
N SER A 204 -90.72 -50.34 -0.92
CA SER A 204 -91.65 -51.33 -0.33
C SER A 204 -93.10 -50.77 -0.09
N ILE A 205 -93.19 -49.57 0.43
CA ILE A 205 -94.49 -48.89 0.64
C ILE A 205 -95.14 -48.59 -0.71
N MET A 206 -94.42 -48.20 -1.75
CA MET A 206 -94.93 -48.01 -3.09
C MET A 206 -95.53 -49.32 -3.64
N GLY A 207 -94.85 -50.43 -3.41
CA GLY A 207 -95.37 -51.73 -3.74
C GLY A 207 -96.73 -52.08 -3.02
N ILE A 208 -96.86 -51.80 -1.70
CA ILE A 208 -98.03 -51.94 -0.91
C ILE A 208 -99.20 -51.06 -1.41
N THR A 209 -98.90 -49.78 -1.67
CA THR A 209 -99.89 -48.80 -2.15
C THR A 209 -100.39 -49.22 -3.55
N SER A 210 -99.57 -49.73 -4.43
CA SER A 210 -99.91 -50.25 -5.74
C SER A 210 -100.80 -51.47 -5.63
N GLN A 211 -100.53 -52.41 -4.74
CA GLN A 211 -101.35 -53.56 -4.45
C GLN A 211 -102.72 -53.16 -3.83
N THR A 212 -102.72 -52.17 -2.90
CA THR A 212 -103.94 -51.64 -2.29
C THR A 212 -104.82 -50.98 -3.32
N ASN A 213 -104.25 -50.25 -4.22
CA ASN A 213 -104.97 -49.58 -5.32
C ASN A 213 -105.60 -50.62 -6.26
N LEU A 214 -104.89 -51.72 -6.60
CA LEU A 214 -105.43 -52.79 -7.36
C LEU A 214 -106.54 -53.57 -6.61
N LEU A 215 -106.38 -53.81 -5.30
CA LEU A 215 -107.46 -54.43 -4.45
C LEU A 215 -108.68 -53.54 -4.36
N ALA A 216 -108.53 -52.27 -4.15
CA ALA A 216 -109.57 -51.28 -4.12
C ALA A 216 -110.34 -51.20 -5.47
N LEU A 217 -109.59 -51.19 -6.57
CA LEU A 217 -110.16 -51.21 -7.92
C LEU A 217 -111.02 -52.53 -8.13
N ASN A 218 -110.50 -53.71 -7.72
CA ASN A 218 -111.24 -54.95 -7.84
C ASN A 218 -112.46 -54.94 -6.93
N ALA A 219 -112.43 -54.41 -5.70
CA ALA A 219 -113.55 -54.24 -4.82
C ALA A 219 -114.58 -53.23 -5.37
N SER A 220 -114.18 -52.14 -5.98
CA SER A 220 -115.09 -51.18 -6.65
C SER A 220 -115.80 -51.80 -7.86
N ILE A 221 -115.11 -52.66 -8.63
CA ILE A 221 -115.71 -53.42 -9.73
C ILE A 221 -116.77 -54.39 -9.22
N GLU A 222 -116.45 -55.18 -8.17
CA GLU A 222 -117.38 -56.16 -7.66
C GLU A 222 -118.59 -55.54 -6.93
N ALA A 223 -118.37 -54.39 -6.23
CA ALA A 223 -119.44 -53.56 -5.64
C ALA A 223 -120.38 -52.95 -6.75
N ALA A 224 -119.88 -52.57 -7.87
CA ALA A 224 -120.66 -52.09 -9.03
C ALA A 224 -121.50 -53.29 -9.63
N ARG A 225 -120.95 -54.50 -9.58
CA ARG A 225 -121.60 -55.74 -10.06
C ARG A 225 -122.75 -56.21 -9.19
N ALA A 226 -122.75 -55.88 -7.85
CA ALA A 226 -123.78 -56.18 -6.88
C ALA A 226 -124.96 -55.18 -6.93
N GLY A 227 -124.92 -54.17 -7.81
CA GLY A 227 -126.05 -53.24 -8.01
C GLY A 227 -126.40 -52.40 -6.76
N GLU A 228 -127.68 -52.22 -6.46
CA GLU A 228 -128.17 -51.42 -5.31
C GLU A 228 -127.58 -51.85 -3.96
N ALA A 229 -127.35 -53.18 -3.76
CA ALA A 229 -126.82 -53.75 -2.51
C ALA A 229 -125.33 -53.38 -2.31
N GLY A 230 -124.59 -53.11 -3.36
CA GLY A 230 -123.18 -52.80 -3.32
C GLY A 230 -122.84 -51.30 -3.19
N LYS A 231 -123.74 -50.38 -3.24
CA LYS A 231 -123.48 -48.91 -3.25
C LYS A 231 -122.57 -48.42 -2.11
N GLY A 232 -122.83 -48.89 -0.89
CA GLY A 232 -122.03 -48.53 0.29
C GLY A 232 -120.58 -49.05 0.21
N PHE A 233 -120.41 -50.25 -0.32
CA PHE A 233 -119.08 -50.86 -0.56
C PHE A 233 -118.29 -50.14 -1.69
N ALA A 234 -119.01 -49.71 -2.76
CA ALA A 234 -118.35 -48.95 -3.85
C ALA A 234 -117.76 -47.65 -3.34
N VAL A 235 -118.42 -46.87 -2.48
CA VAL A 235 -117.89 -45.59 -1.91
C VAL A 235 -116.67 -45.86 -1.05
N VAL A 236 -116.70 -46.96 -0.20
CA VAL A 236 -115.48 -47.30 0.59
C VAL A 236 -114.32 -47.77 -0.28
N ALA A 237 -114.60 -48.54 -1.33
CA ALA A 237 -113.56 -48.99 -2.26
C ALA A 237 -112.92 -47.79 -3.02
N ASP A 238 -113.77 -46.84 -3.49
CA ASP A 238 -113.21 -45.65 -4.16
C ASP A 238 -112.45 -44.79 -3.16
N GLU A 239 -112.85 -44.66 -1.91
CA GLU A 239 -112.09 -43.95 -0.88
C GLU A 239 -110.75 -44.61 -0.57
N ILE A 240 -110.72 -45.96 -0.47
CA ILE A 240 -109.49 -46.72 -0.29
C ILE A 240 -108.57 -46.55 -1.53
N ARG A 241 -109.15 -46.52 -2.74
CA ARG A 241 -108.37 -46.23 -3.97
C ARG A 241 -107.74 -44.86 -3.95
N ASN A 242 -108.53 -43.82 -3.58
CA ASN A 242 -108.06 -42.45 -3.45
C ASN A 242 -106.94 -42.30 -2.39
N LEU A 243 -107.10 -42.97 -1.23
CA LEU A 243 -106.05 -43.02 -0.19
C LEU A 243 -104.77 -43.74 -0.67
N ALA A 244 -104.93 -44.80 -1.45
CA ALA A 244 -103.77 -45.53 -2.04
C ALA A 244 -103.03 -44.65 -3.06
N GLU A 245 -103.75 -43.91 -3.96
CA GLU A 245 -103.18 -42.96 -4.89
C GLU A 245 -102.48 -41.80 -4.18
N GLN A 246 -103.09 -41.27 -3.14
CA GLN A 246 -102.51 -40.22 -2.30
C GLN A 246 -101.25 -40.69 -1.57
N SER A 247 -101.32 -41.93 -1.02
CA SER A 247 -100.14 -42.54 -0.38
C SER A 247 -99.01 -42.83 -1.37
N ALA A 248 -99.30 -43.30 -2.61
CA ALA A 248 -98.30 -43.50 -3.64
C ALA A 248 -97.60 -42.19 -4.07
N SER A 249 -98.41 -41.10 -4.18
CA SER A 249 -97.89 -39.77 -4.45
C SER A 249 -96.91 -39.25 -3.34
N THR A 250 -97.34 -39.49 -2.10
CA THR A 250 -96.54 -39.13 -0.90
C THR A 250 -95.24 -39.90 -0.87
N VAL A 251 -95.27 -41.21 -1.15
CA VAL A 251 -94.08 -42.08 -1.22
C VAL A 251 -93.18 -41.71 -2.37
N GLY A 252 -93.78 -41.32 -3.53
CA GLY A 252 -92.99 -40.75 -4.64
C GLY A 252 -92.18 -39.52 -4.26
N ASN A 253 -92.82 -38.61 -3.49
CA ASN A 253 -92.12 -37.41 -2.97
C ASN A 253 -91.00 -37.80 -2.00
N ILE A 254 -91.21 -38.82 -1.16
CA ILE A 254 -90.17 -39.34 -0.25
C ILE A 254 -88.98 -39.88 -1.06
N GLN A 255 -89.24 -40.67 -2.11
CA GLN A 255 -88.21 -41.19 -2.99
C GLN A 255 -87.39 -40.04 -3.64
N GLU A 256 -88.08 -39.08 -4.17
CA GLU A 256 -87.40 -37.89 -4.79
C GLU A 256 -86.49 -37.16 -3.78
N VAL A 257 -87.03 -36.90 -2.57
CA VAL A 257 -86.22 -36.24 -1.50
C VAL A 257 -85.01 -37.10 -1.12
N THR A 258 -85.26 -38.45 -0.94
CA THR A 258 -84.23 -39.41 -0.61
C THR A 258 -83.07 -39.42 -1.66
N GLU A 259 -83.45 -39.49 -2.94
CA GLU A 259 -82.48 -39.42 -4.07
C GLU A 259 -81.66 -38.12 -4.10
N ARG A 260 -82.33 -36.98 -3.85
CA ARG A 260 -81.69 -35.66 -3.71
C ARG A 260 -80.72 -35.62 -2.56
N VAL A 261 -81.08 -36.19 -1.39
CA VAL A 261 -80.20 -36.32 -0.23
C VAL A 261 -79.00 -37.19 -0.53
N GLN A 262 -79.22 -38.39 -1.13
CA GLN A 262 -78.13 -39.27 -1.55
C GLN A 262 -77.14 -38.60 -2.51
N THR A 263 -77.64 -37.83 -3.52
CA THR A 263 -76.83 -37.08 -4.45
C THR A 263 -76.05 -35.98 -3.73
N ALA A 264 -76.63 -35.25 -2.80
CA ALA A 264 -75.97 -34.20 -2.02
C ALA A 264 -74.88 -34.84 -1.12
N VAL A 265 -75.13 -35.96 -0.44
CA VAL A 265 -74.11 -36.64 0.37
C VAL A 265 -72.96 -37.16 -0.48
N ALA A 266 -73.24 -37.73 -1.67
CA ALA A 266 -72.17 -38.20 -2.58
C ALA A 266 -71.27 -37.07 -3.04
N ARG A 267 -71.85 -35.90 -3.39
CA ARG A 267 -71.08 -34.72 -3.71
C ARG A 267 -70.23 -34.23 -2.53
N LEU A 268 -70.84 -34.09 -1.34
CA LEU A 268 -70.16 -33.69 -0.10
C LEU A 268 -68.98 -34.63 0.20
N THR A 269 -69.17 -35.93 0.03
CA THR A 269 -68.13 -36.96 0.22
C THR A 269 -66.96 -36.76 -0.76
N THR A 270 -67.25 -36.50 -2.03
CA THR A 270 -66.24 -36.27 -3.04
C THR A 270 -65.45 -35.04 -2.72
N ASP A 271 -66.09 -33.89 -2.38
CA ASP A 271 -65.44 -32.61 -2.06
C ASP A 271 -64.67 -32.79 -0.73
N ALA A 272 -65.15 -33.46 0.28
CA ALA A 272 -64.40 -33.71 1.52
C ALA A 272 -63.15 -34.58 1.30
N LYS A 273 -63.23 -35.64 0.47
CA LYS A 273 -62.08 -36.47 0.09
C LYS A 273 -61.03 -35.63 -0.62
N ARG A 274 -61.42 -34.76 -1.57
CA ARG A 274 -60.53 -33.87 -2.27
C ARG A 274 -59.84 -32.88 -1.30
N LEU A 275 -60.55 -32.36 -0.31
CA LEU A 275 -59.99 -31.50 0.71
C LEU A 275 -58.96 -32.26 1.58
N LEU A 276 -59.29 -33.54 2.00
CA LEU A 276 -58.39 -34.39 2.74
C LEU A 276 -57.09 -34.70 1.93
N GLU A 277 -57.20 -35.00 0.64
CA GLU A 277 -56.06 -35.20 -0.26
C GLU A 277 -55.21 -33.95 -0.37
N PHE A 278 -55.80 -32.77 -0.56
CA PHE A 278 -55.09 -31.49 -0.58
C PHE A 278 -54.38 -31.21 0.74
N VAL A 279 -55.03 -31.42 1.87
CA VAL A 279 -54.40 -31.20 3.19
C VAL A 279 -53.30 -32.25 3.46
N GLY A 280 -53.52 -33.50 3.09
CA GLY A 280 -52.57 -34.60 3.29
C GLY A 280 -51.35 -34.53 2.35
N GLY A 281 -51.55 -34.00 1.13
CA GLY A 281 -50.50 -33.81 0.10
C GLY A 281 -49.93 -32.41 0.12
N ASP A 282 -50.56 -31.47 -0.63
CA ASP A 282 -50.00 -30.15 -0.98
C ASP A 282 -49.66 -29.29 0.26
N VAL A 283 -50.53 -29.30 1.28
CA VAL A 283 -50.28 -28.54 2.51
C VAL A 283 -49.14 -29.16 3.30
N THR A 284 -49.05 -30.49 3.36
CA THR A 284 -47.98 -31.19 4.05
C THR A 284 -46.64 -30.97 3.34
N GLU A 285 -46.62 -30.94 2.01
CA GLU A 285 -45.43 -30.60 1.21
C GLU A 285 -44.98 -29.17 1.45
N SER A 286 -45.90 -28.20 1.47
CA SER A 286 -45.62 -26.81 1.80
C SER A 286 -44.94 -26.65 3.17
N PHE A 287 -45.40 -27.42 4.18
CA PHE A 287 -44.71 -27.40 5.49
C PHE A 287 -43.34 -27.99 5.47
N ASN A 288 -43.06 -29.02 4.64
CA ASN A 288 -41.72 -29.56 4.44
C ASN A 288 -40.81 -28.53 3.77
N ASP A 289 -41.32 -27.74 2.81
CA ASP A 289 -40.54 -26.70 2.15
C ASP A 289 -40.25 -25.53 3.10
N PHE A 290 -41.19 -25.14 3.96
CA PHE A 290 -40.92 -24.19 5.03
C PHE A 290 -39.87 -24.68 6.02
N GLU A 291 -39.87 -25.98 6.37
CA GLU A 291 -38.84 -26.56 7.24
C GLU A 291 -37.44 -26.45 6.59
N LYS A 292 -37.30 -26.81 5.28
CA LYS A 292 -36.06 -26.64 4.52
C LYS A 292 -35.63 -25.18 4.46
N MET A 293 -36.59 -24.25 4.26
CA MET A 293 -36.30 -22.82 4.24
C MET A 293 -35.74 -22.34 5.58
N ALA A 294 -36.27 -22.82 6.72
CA ALA A 294 -35.74 -22.49 8.04
C ALA A 294 -34.32 -23.06 8.26
N ASP A 295 -34.06 -24.26 7.73
CA ASP A 295 -32.71 -24.86 7.77
C ASP A 295 -31.73 -24.08 6.91
N ASN A 296 -32.10 -23.64 5.69
CA ASN A 296 -31.28 -22.78 4.84
C ASN A 296 -30.96 -21.44 5.52
N TYR A 297 -31.94 -20.80 6.18
CA TYR A 297 -31.68 -19.58 6.95
C TYR A 297 -30.63 -19.79 8.05
N ASN A 298 -30.62 -20.95 8.67
CA ASN A 298 -29.64 -21.29 9.69
C ASN A 298 -28.22 -21.49 9.08
N GLU A 299 -28.14 -22.13 7.89
CA GLU A 299 -26.88 -22.27 7.14
C GLU A 299 -26.36 -20.96 6.66
N ASP A 300 -27.23 -20.09 6.11
CA ASP A 300 -26.84 -18.72 5.70
C ASP A 300 -26.33 -17.90 6.89
N ALA A 301 -26.94 -18.05 8.06
CA ALA A 301 -26.49 -17.39 9.28
C ALA A 301 -25.11 -17.88 9.71
N ASN A 302 -24.82 -19.18 9.67
CA ASN A 302 -23.48 -19.73 9.95
C ASN A 302 -22.44 -19.18 9.00
N TYR A 303 -22.75 -19.07 7.69
CA TYR A 303 -21.85 -18.49 6.71
C TYR A 303 -21.54 -17.01 6.99
N VAL A 304 -22.57 -16.23 7.35
CA VAL A 304 -22.39 -14.82 7.74
C VAL A 304 -21.57 -14.70 9.02
N GLU A 305 -21.75 -15.61 10.00
CA GLU A 305 -20.94 -15.67 11.23
C GLU A 305 -19.44 -15.85 10.93
N GLU A 306 -19.12 -16.77 10.02
CA GLU A 306 -17.75 -16.99 9.58
C GLU A 306 -17.15 -15.74 8.92
N LEU A 307 -17.89 -15.10 7.98
CA LEU A 307 -17.47 -13.86 7.34
C LEU A 307 -17.21 -12.71 8.33
N VAL A 308 -18.09 -12.55 9.30
CA VAL A 308 -17.96 -11.51 10.32
C VAL A 308 -16.76 -11.77 11.24
N THR A 309 -16.50 -13.03 11.56
CA THR A 309 -15.30 -13.44 12.31
C THR A 309 -14.03 -13.14 11.53
N ASP A 310 -14.01 -13.45 10.23
CA ASP A 310 -12.88 -13.15 9.33
C ASP A 310 -12.64 -11.64 9.22
N PHE A 311 -13.70 -10.83 9.13
CA PHE A 311 -13.56 -9.36 9.12
C PHE A 311 -12.98 -8.82 10.42
N SER A 312 -13.38 -9.38 11.58
CA SER A 312 -12.79 -9.00 12.86
C SER A 312 -11.30 -9.32 12.90
N ALA A 313 -10.90 -10.52 12.51
CA ALA A 313 -9.51 -10.96 12.46
C ALA A 313 -8.67 -10.11 11.47
N ALA A 314 -9.22 -9.83 10.28
CA ALA A 314 -8.58 -8.97 9.28
C ALA A 314 -8.39 -7.54 9.79
N SER A 315 -9.35 -6.99 10.52
CA SER A 315 -9.27 -5.66 11.12
C SER A 315 -8.19 -5.57 12.19
N GLU A 316 -8.07 -6.57 13.06
CA GLU A 316 -7.00 -6.64 14.05
C GLU A 316 -5.61 -6.71 13.39
N GLN A 317 -5.48 -7.52 12.32
CA GLN A 317 -4.24 -7.60 11.57
C GLN A 317 -3.90 -6.28 10.85
N LEU A 318 -4.89 -5.58 10.30
CA LEU A 318 -4.73 -4.24 9.74
C LEU A 318 -4.22 -3.25 10.79
N LEU A 319 -4.83 -3.21 11.98
CA LEU A 319 -4.40 -2.33 13.08
C LEU A 319 -2.95 -2.60 13.49
N ALA A 320 -2.55 -3.87 13.61
CA ALA A 320 -1.17 -4.24 13.91
C ALA A 320 -0.20 -3.79 12.80
N SER A 321 -0.59 -3.96 11.52
CA SER A 321 0.20 -3.53 10.37
C SER A 321 0.38 -2.02 10.31
N VAL A 322 -0.70 -1.27 10.53
CA VAL A 322 -0.69 0.21 10.55
C VAL A 322 0.20 0.71 11.69
N SER A 323 0.14 0.10 12.88
CA SER A 323 1.04 0.44 13.99
C SER A 323 2.51 0.26 13.60
N GLY A 324 2.84 -0.81 12.86
CA GLY A 324 4.18 -1.02 12.31
C GLY A 324 4.59 0.04 11.29
N VAL A 325 3.66 0.44 10.41
CA VAL A 325 3.89 1.53 9.43
C VAL A 325 4.18 2.85 10.15
N VAL A 326 3.39 3.21 11.16
CA VAL A 326 3.58 4.44 11.95
C VAL A 326 4.96 4.45 12.62
N ALA A 327 5.39 3.34 13.22
CA ALA A 327 6.72 3.23 13.82
C ALA A 327 7.84 3.45 12.78
N ASN A 328 7.73 2.82 11.60
CA ASN A 328 8.70 2.99 10.52
C ASN A 328 8.73 4.44 9.98
N ILE A 329 7.59 5.09 9.87
CA ILE A 329 7.49 6.49 9.42
C ILE A 329 8.12 7.46 10.42
N GLN A 330 8.03 7.18 11.71
CA GLN A 330 8.76 7.96 12.74
C GLN A 330 10.27 7.86 12.55
N GLU A 331 10.80 6.68 12.25
CA GLU A 331 12.21 6.47 11.92
C GLU A 331 12.63 7.20 10.64
N VAL A 332 11.81 7.16 9.58
CA VAL A 332 12.05 7.91 8.33
C VAL A 332 12.07 9.41 8.60
N THR A 333 11.12 9.92 9.38
CA THR A 333 11.07 11.36 9.75
C THR A 333 12.33 11.77 10.52
N LYS A 334 12.77 10.94 11.46
CA LYS A 334 14.01 11.16 12.20
C LYS A 334 15.22 11.17 11.26
N ALA A 335 15.34 10.20 10.37
CA ALA A 335 16.42 10.12 9.40
C ALA A 335 16.46 11.34 8.47
N ALA A 336 15.31 11.84 8.01
CA ALA A 336 15.21 13.05 7.20
C ALA A 336 15.68 14.30 7.98
N ASN A 337 15.31 14.42 9.26
CA ASN A 337 15.77 15.52 10.12
C ASN A 337 17.29 15.46 10.39
N ASP A 338 17.82 14.27 10.68
CA ASP A 338 19.27 14.06 10.86
C ASP A 338 20.02 14.33 9.55
N GLY A 339 19.44 13.95 8.42
CA GLY A 339 19.92 14.28 7.07
C GLY A 339 19.98 15.79 6.83
N ALA A 340 18.92 16.53 7.19
CA ALA A 340 18.87 17.99 7.08
C ALA A 340 19.96 18.68 7.94
N ALA A 341 20.16 18.22 9.19
CA ALA A 341 21.21 18.73 10.06
C ALA A 341 22.61 18.46 9.49
N SER A 342 22.83 17.25 8.95
CA SER A 342 24.09 16.88 8.28
C SER A 342 24.35 17.72 7.04
N THR A 343 23.31 17.97 6.23
CA THR A 343 23.37 18.83 5.05
C THR A 343 23.74 20.28 5.41
N GLY A 344 23.17 20.81 6.51
CA GLY A 344 23.54 22.10 7.05
C GLY A 344 25.03 22.18 7.44
N SER A 345 25.55 21.11 8.07
CA SER A 345 26.98 21.03 8.43
C SER A 345 27.88 20.93 7.19
N ILE A 346 27.45 20.26 6.12
CA ILE A 346 28.17 20.21 4.84
C ILE A 346 28.22 21.62 4.23
N ALA A 347 27.11 22.35 4.18
CA ALA A 347 27.05 23.71 3.65
C ALA A 347 28.04 24.66 4.37
N GLU A 348 28.11 24.57 5.70
CA GLU A 348 29.09 25.34 6.49
C GLU A 348 30.53 24.98 6.15
N ARG A 349 30.83 23.67 6.00
CA ARG A 349 32.16 23.19 5.61
C ARG A 349 32.56 23.67 4.22
N VAL A 350 31.65 23.64 3.25
CA VAL A 350 31.83 24.11 1.88
C VAL A 350 32.21 25.59 1.91
N THR A 351 31.48 26.41 2.67
CA THR A 351 31.80 27.85 2.83
C THR A 351 33.19 28.07 3.46
N ASN A 352 33.57 27.21 4.42
CA ASN A 352 34.91 27.30 5.03
C ASN A 352 36.02 26.90 4.05
N VAL A 353 35.83 25.90 3.20
CA VAL A 353 36.77 25.46 2.18
C VAL A 353 36.91 26.54 1.10
N ASP A 354 35.82 27.17 0.67
CA ASP A 354 35.83 28.31 -0.27
C ASP A 354 36.68 29.46 0.25
N ARG A 355 36.48 29.86 1.50
CA ARG A 355 37.29 30.89 2.15
C ARG A 355 38.77 30.50 2.21
N GLN A 356 39.10 29.26 2.55
CA GLN A 356 40.49 28.78 2.58
C GLN A 356 41.12 28.78 1.19
N ALA A 357 40.37 28.46 0.14
CA ALA A 357 40.83 28.54 -1.26
C ALA A 357 41.15 29.98 -1.67
N GLU A 358 40.33 30.95 -1.25
CA GLU A 358 40.60 32.37 -1.51
C GLU A 358 41.83 32.89 -0.73
N ASP A 359 41.98 32.50 0.55
CA ASP A 359 43.18 32.82 1.32
C ASP A 359 44.44 32.24 0.64
N MET A 360 44.39 31.04 0.12
CA MET A 360 45.46 30.39 -0.61
C MET A 360 45.80 31.16 -1.92
N ARG A 361 44.77 31.65 -2.63
CA ARG A 361 44.94 32.46 -3.84
C ARG A 361 45.71 33.73 -3.55
N VAL A 362 45.40 34.39 -2.41
CA VAL A 362 46.15 35.58 -1.96
C VAL A 362 47.61 35.24 -1.65
N LEU A 363 47.89 34.13 -0.97
CA LEU A 363 49.25 33.65 -0.68
C LEU A 363 50.02 33.30 -1.96
N MET A 364 49.40 32.68 -2.94
CA MET A 364 50.02 32.36 -4.23
C MET A 364 50.42 33.65 -4.95
N LYS A 365 49.57 34.67 -4.98
CA LYS A 365 49.88 35.98 -5.55
C LYS A 365 51.06 36.64 -4.87
N GLN A 366 51.13 36.61 -3.53
CA GLN A 366 52.29 37.15 -2.78
C GLN A 366 53.58 36.38 -3.11
N THR A 367 53.51 35.07 -3.23
CA THR A 367 54.64 34.21 -3.59
C THR A 367 55.11 34.50 -5.01
N GLN A 368 54.20 34.72 -5.96
CA GLN A 368 54.51 35.12 -7.33
C GLN A 368 55.21 36.48 -7.37
N GLU A 369 54.71 37.47 -6.62
CA GLU A 369 55.36 38.79 -6.52
C GLU A 369 56.78 38.68 -5.94
N ALA A 370 56.97 37.84 -4.89
CA ALA A 370 58.31 37.59 -4.32
C ALA A 370 59.25 36.90 -5.32
N SER A 371 58.78 35.88 -6.06
CA SER A 371 59.56 35.23 -7.13
C SER A 371 59.98 36.24 -8.22
N LEU A 372 59.03 37.07 -8.67
CA LEU A 372 59.32 38.12 -9.65
C LEU A 372 60.37 39.12 -9.16
N MET A 373 60.32 39.48 -7.86
CA MET A 373 61.37 40.39 -7.26
C MET A 373 62.72 39.66 -7.23
N LEU A 374 62.82 38.42 -6.82
CA LEU A 374 64.04 37.62 -6.84
C LEU A 374 64.63 37.51 -8.25
N ARG A 375 63.84 37.28 -9.26
CA ARG A 375 64.23 37.26 -10.68
C ARG A 375 64.75 38.64 -11.11
N LYS A 376 64.07 39.73 -10.75
CA LYS A 376 64.46 41.08 -11.06
C LYS A 376 65.79 41.43 -10.42
N ASP A 377 66.02 41.13 -9.16
CA ASP A 377 67.24 41.43 -8.44
C ASP A 377 68.41 40.56 -8.90
N THR A 378 68.17 39.27 -9.19
CA THR A 378 69.21 38.40 -9.73
C THR A 378 69.55 38.68 -11.20
N LYS A 379 68.63 39.27 -12.00
CA LYS A 379 68.85 39.66 -13.40
C LYS A 379 69.92 40.71 -13.57
N LYS A 380 70.21 41.48 -12.49
CA LYS A 380 71.34 42.45 -12.47
C LYS A 380 72.70 41.76 -12.55
N PHE A 381 72.80 40.49 -12.26
CA PHE A 381 74.02 39.69 -12.24
C PHE A 381 74.06 38.77 -13.47
N THR A 382 75.15 38.98 -14.27
CA THR A 382 75.39 38.15 -15.44
C THR A 382 76.29 36.97 -15.03
N VAL A 383 75.84 35.76 -15.06
CA VAL A 383 76.53 34.53 -14.55
C VAL A 383 76.80 33.53 -15.67
N ALA A 384 76.86 33.92 -16.92
CA ALA A 384 76.95 33.05 -18.09
C ALA A 384 77.99 31.94 -17.99
#